data_e4ea0a750a0847b036199530e8191da0
#
_entry.id   e4ea0a750a0847b036199530e8191da0
#
_cell.length_a   1.000
_cell.length_b   1.000
_cell.length_c   1.000
_cell.angle_alpha   90.00
_cell.angle_beta   90.00
_cell.angle_gamma   90.00
#
_symmetry.space_group_name_H-M   'P 1'
#
loop_
_entity.id
_entity.type
_entity.pdbx_description
1 polymer ?
#
loop_
_entity_poly.entity_id
_entity_poly.type
_entity_poly.pdbx_seq_one_letter_code
_entity_poly.pdbx_strand_id
1 'polypeptide(L)'
;SNNVPLAQQKRSKVPYLPTLLYTNCRSLNHWKLEELSVYAEIHKPDVICLTETWLDKNKESARQIVNYDNHFCHRKGRLGGGVAILTSNVISCKELCSNTTSTISAIWVKINKEKCAPLIICCIYHPPGASNDSTLEYLSTTTLKLAQKHPTAQFIITGDFNRLPLENYQQQNNLTNLVTFHTRENATLDLILTDIAEYSPATKLAPIADNDHCCLLLNGVPPKTRKYQRVVRRMVNEHSKRALYQAVALESWSGVLEAQTVDGKVEALHKTIEHILDTHCPKRSVKQRQNKPQWITGSVIKTSRAKNKAYNNDQKSWKALNALSQRMLRSSKRK
;
A
#
# COMPACT_ATOMS: atom_id res chain seq x y z
N SER A 1 -23.25 -25.42 18.62
CA SER A 1 -22.68 -24.16 18.10
C SER A 1 -22.81 -24.15 16.59
N ASN A 2 -23.82 -23.40 16.10
CA ASN A 2 -24.12 -23.28 14.66
C ASN A 2 -23.10 -22.35 14.00
N ASN A 3 -22.01 -22.91 13.51
CA ASN A 3 -21.12 -22.20 12.58
C ASN A 3 -21.84 -22.10 11.22
N VAL A 4 -22.46 -20.95 10.93
CA VAL A 4 -23.01 -20.70 9.60
C VAL A 4 -21.84 -20.37 8.67
N PRO A 5 -21.58 -21.18 7.64
CA PRO A 5 -20.52 -20.91 6.68
C PRO A 5 -20.73 -19.58 5.96
N LEU A 6 -19.65 -18.87 5.62
CA LEU A 6 -19.67 -17.62 4.82
C LEU A 6 -20.47 -17.74 3.51
N ALA A 7 -20.59 -18.97 2.98
CA ALA A 7 -21.26 -19.27 1.70
C ALA A 7 -22.79 -19.05 1.66
N GLN A 8 -23.50 -18.92 2.79
CA GLN A 8 -24.97 -18.87 2.79
C GLN A 8 -25.57 -17.46 2.70
N GLN A 9 -24.75 -16.42 2.64
CA GLN A 9 -25.26 -15.04 2.53
C GLN A 9 -25.36 -14.62 1.06
N LYS A 10 -26.58 -14.32 0.58
CA LYS A 10 -26.83 -13.78 -0.76
C LYS A 10 -26.07 -12.46 -0.93
N ARG A 11 -25.00 -12.47 -1.71
CA ARG A 11 -24.22 -11.28 -2.06
C ARG A 11 -24.95 -10.53 -3.18
N SER A 12 -25.56 -9.41 -2.87
CA SER A 12 -26.28 -8.56 -3.83
C SER A 12 -25.38 -7.55 -4.55
N LYS A 13 -24.09 -7.45 -4.19
CA LYS A 13 -23.16 -6.44 -4.73
C LYS A 13 -22.01 -7.11 -5.48
N VAL A 14 -21.54 -6.43 -6.54
CA VAL A 14 -20.38 -6.85 -7.33
C VAL A 14 -19.14 -6.90 -6.43
N PRO A 15 -18.27 -7.93 -6.56
CA PRO A 15 -17.02 -7.97 -5.81
C PRO A 15 -16.08 -6.82 -6.20
N TYR A 16 -15.35 -6.29 -5.22
CA TYR A 16 -14.23 -5.41 -5.47
C TYR A 16 -12.97 -6.26 -5.60
N LEU A 17 -12.34 -6.19 -6.76
CA LEU A 17 -11.12 -6.95 -7.08
C LEU A 17 -9.91 -6.00 -7.11
N PRO A 18 -9.31 -5.63 -5.95
CA PRO A 18 -8.10 -4.83 -5.94
C PRO A 18 -6.89 -5.62 -6.47
N THR A 19 -5.95 -4.90 -7.07
CA THR A 19 -4.61 -5.45 -7.26
C THR A 19 -3.87 -5.45 -5.93
N LEU A 20 -3.41 -6.63 -5.48
CA LEU A 20 -2.71 -6.79 -4.21
C LEU A 20 -1.28 -7.29 -4.45
N LEU A 21 -0.31 -6.64 -3.82
CA LEU A 21 1.07 -7.07 -3.76
C LEU A 21 1.37 -7.56 -2.34
N TYR A 22 1.92 -8.77 -2.21
CA TYR A 22 2.37 -9.30 -0.92
C TYR A 22 3.85 -9.66 -0.97
N THR A 23 4.54 -9.45 0.13
CA THR A 23 5.90 -9.98 0.36
C THR A 23 6.23 -10.11 1.84
N ASN A 24 6.94 -11.17 2.21
CA ASN A 24 7.69 -11.21 3.46
C ASN A 24 8.92 -10.30 3.30
N CYS A 25 9.13 -9.35 4.20
CA CYS A 25 10.21 -8.36 4.08
C CYS A 25 11.51 -8.82 4.73
N ARG A 26 11.44 -9.69 5.73
CA ARG A 26 12.61 -10.05 6.56
C ARG A 26 13.45 -8.81 6.89
N SER A 27 12.83 -7.87 7.66
CA SER A 27 13.28 -6.51 7.94
C SER A 27 13.07 -5.53 6.76
N LEU A 28 12.07 -4.65 6.89
CA LEU A 28 11.81 -3.57 5.94
C LEU A 28 12.82 -2.42 6.16
N ASN A 29 14.07 -2.64 5.79
CA ASN A 29 15.07 -1.60 5.78
C ASN A 29 14.87 -0.61 4.60
N HIS A 30 15.64 0.46 4.54
CA HIS A 30 15.47 1.49 3.51
C HIS A 30 15.71 0.98 2.08
N TRP A 31 16.62 0.03 1.87
CA TRP A 31 16.90 -0.54 0.54
C TRP A 31 15.74 -1.39 0.03
N LYS A 32 15.14 -2.19 0.90
CA LYS A 32 13.95 -2.98 0.57
C LYS A 32 12.73 -2.10 0.32
N LEU A 33 12.59 -1.01 1.09
CA LEU A 33 11.53 -0.03 0.88
C LEU A 33 11.66 0.67 -0.49
N GLU A 34 12.89 0.98 -0.91
CA GLU A 34 13.14 1.58 -2.23
C GLU A 34 12.72 0.63 -3.35
N GLU A 35 13.14 -0.62 -3.28
CA GLU A 35 12.74 -1.60 -4.29
C GLU A 35 11.24 -1.88 -4.28
N LEU A 36 10.63 -1.96 -3.11
CA LEU A 36 9.18 -2.06 -2.96
C LEU A 36 8.46 -0.84 -3.59
N SER A 37 9.04 0.36 -3.46
CA SER A 37 8.51 1.56 -4.12
C SER A 37 8.58 1.46 -5.65
N VAL A 38 9.61 0.81 -6.20
CA VAL A 38 9.69 0.52 -7.65
C VAL A 38 8.62 -0.47 -8.06
N TYR A 39 8.38 -1.53 -7.28
CA TYR A 39 7.29 -2.50 -7.53
C TYR A 39 5.92 -1.81 -7.46
N ALA A 40 5.72 -0.94 -6.47
CA ALA A 40 4.50 -0.13 -6.35
C ALA A 40 4.29 0.77 -7.58
N GLU A 41 5.35 1.36 -8.14
CA GLU A 41 5.25 2.18 -9.36
C GLU A 41 4.98 1.34 -10.61
N ILE A 42 5.54 0.13 -10.72
CA ILE A 42 5.36 -0.76 -11.88
C ILE A 42 3.97 -1.37 -11.91
N HIS A 43 3.54 -1.96 -10.79
CA HIS A 43 2.33 -2.77 -10.69
C HIS A 43 1.12 -1.97 -10.19
N LYS A 44 1.37 -0.82 -9.54
CA LYS A 44 0.35 0.08 -8.98
C LYS A 44 -0.72 -0.66 -8.18
N PRO A 45 -0.31 -1.49 -7.21
CA PRO A 45 -1.26 -2.23 -6.42
C PRO A 45 -2.18 -1.27 -5.65
N ASP A 46 -3.44 -1.68 -5.50
CA ASP A 46 -4.38 -0.99 -4.63
C ASP A 46 -4.03 -1.21 -3.16
N VAL A 47 -3.45 -2.39 -2.87
CA VAL A 47 -3.08 -2.83 -1.53
C VAL A 47 -1.70 -3.51 -1.55
N ILE A 48 -0.87 -3.22 -0.56
CA ILE A 48 0.41 -3.89 -0.33
C ILE A 48 0.37 -4.50 1.08
N CYS A 49 0.57 -5.82 1.17
CA CYS A 49 0.63 -6.53 2.43
C CYS A 49 2.06 -6.99 2.71
N LEU A 50 2.54 -6.73 3.91
CA LEU A 50 3.93 -6.98 4.31
C LEU A 50 3.97 -7.79 5.59
N THR A 51 4.80 -8.84 5.63
CA THR A 51 5.12 -9.57 6.85
C THR A 51 6.60 -9.41 7.20
N GLU A 52 6.95 -9.72 8.43
CA GLU A 52 8.32 -9.56 8.97
C GLU A 52 8.90 -8.16 8.72
N THR A 53 8.12 -7.13 9.00
CA THR A 53 8.56 -5.74 8.81
C THR A 53 9.70 -5.33 9.73
N TRP A 54 9.78 -5.92 10.93
CA TRP A 54 10.75 -5.64 12.00
C TRP A 54 10.80 -4.15 12.39
N LEU A 55 9.66 -3.49 12.23
CA LEU A 55 9.52 -2.07 12.58
C LEU A 55 9.04 -1.92 14.02
N ASP A 56 9.32 -0.77 14.57
CA ASP A 56 8.76 -0.24 15.80
C ASP A 56 8.16 1.17 15.52
N LYS A 57 7.47 1.74 16.50
CA LYS A 57 6.82 3.05 16.36
C LYS A 57 7.79 4.17 15.96
N ASN A 58 9.07 4.09 16.34
CA ASN A 58 10.05 5.11 16.03
C ASN A 58 10.52 5.04 14.57
N LYS A 59 10.42 3.88 13.95
CA LYS A 59 10.88 3.63 12.58
C LYS A 59 9.77 3.72 11.55
N GLU A 60 8.49 3.62 11.94
CA GLU A 60 7.37 3.59 10.98
C GLU A 60 7.26 4.86 10.15
N SER A 61 7.48 6.03 10.74
CA SER A 61 7.38 7.33 10.07
C SER A 61 8.36 7.47 8.89
N ALA A 62 9.52 6.82 8.99
CA ALA A 62 10.54 6.79 7.92
C ALA A 62 10.29 5.70 6.87
N ARG A 63 9.21 4.92 6.97
CA ARG A 63 8.90 3.77 6.11
C ARG A 63 7.60 3.96 5.36
N GLN A 64 7.54 5.03 4.56
CA GLN A 64 6.36 5.38 3.77
C GLN A 64 6.62 5.20 2.27
N ILE A 65 5.63 4.68 1.56
CA ILE A 65 5.60 4.66 0.10
C ILE A 65 4.70 5.81 -0.36
N VAL A 66 5.18 6.60 -1.29
CA VAL A 66 4.42 7.74 -1.84
C VAL A 66 3.08 7.26 -2.41
N ASN A 67 2.00 7.96 -2.11
CA ASN A 67 0.61 7.67 -2.48
C ASN A 67 -0.02 6.46 -1.76
N TYR A 68 0.54 6.00 -0.65
CA TYR A 68 -0.05 4.96 0.18
C TYR A 68 -0.23 5.43 1.62
N ASP A 69 -1.36 5.04 2.21
CA ASP A 69 -1.64 5.16 3.63
C ASP A 69 -1.24 3.86 4.32
N ASN A 70 -0.62 3.94 5.50
CA ASN A 70 -0.02 2.81 6.16
C ASN A 70 -0.79 2.40 7.41
N HIS A 71 -0.99 1.09 7.58
CA HIS A 71 -1.49 0.46 8.78
C HIS A 71 -0.45 -0.54 9.26
N PHE A 72 0.14 -0.30 10.44
CA PHE A 72 1.19 -1.14 11.00
C PHE A 72 0.75 -1.87 12.26
N CYS A 73 1.15 -3.12 12.40
CA CYS A 73 1.04 -3.89 13.63
C CYS A 73 2.43 -4.37 14.03
N HIS A 74 3.06 -3.66 14.98
CA HIS A 74 4.42 -3.97 15.44
C HIS A 74 4.43 -5.05 16.49
N ARG A 75 5.40 -5.94 16.41
CA ARG A 75 5.63 -6.95 17.46
C ARG A 75 6.28 -6.29 18.68
N LYS A 76 5.76 -6.55 19.87
CA LYS A 76 6.28 -6.01 21.12
C LYS A 76 7.33 -6.95 21.75
N GLY A 77 8.37 -6.38 22.34
CA GLY A 77 9.30 -7.08 23.24
C GLY A 77 10.23 -8.12 22.61
N ARG A 78 10.26 -8.27 21.26
CA ARG A 78 11.09 -9.27 20.59
C ARG A 78 11.47 -8.79 19.17
N LEU A 79 12.72 -9.07 18.76
CA LEU A 79 13.16 -8.81 17.41
C LEU A 79 12.42 -9.74 16.42
N GLY A 80 12.11 -9.25 15.24
CA GLY A 80 11.41 -10.01 14.19
C GLY A 80 9.89 -9.87 14.24
N GLY A 81 9.21 -10.36 13.20
CA GLY A 81 7.77 -10.27 13.04
C GLY A 81 7.28 -8.87 12.68
N GLY A 82 6.02 -8.58 13.04
CA GLY A 82 5.34 -7.37 12.61
C GLY A 82 4.78 -7.49 11.19
N VAL A 83 3.61 -6.89 10.98
CA VAL A 83 2.92 -6.88 9.70
C VAL A 83 2.46 -5.47 9.34
N ALA A 84 2.23 -5.23 8.06
CA ALA A 84 1.67 -3.97 7.59
C ALA A 84 0.73 -4.19 6.41
N ILE A 85 -0.29 -3.33 6.33
CA ILE A 85 -1.12 -3.16 5.13
C ILE A 85 -1.00 -1.70 4.70
N LEU A 86 -0.56 -1.50 3.46
CA LEU A 86 -0.50 -0.20 2.82
C LEU A 86 -1.61 -0.14 1.77
N THR A 87 -2.43 0.89 1.80
CA THR A 87 -3.52 1.08 0.84
C THR A 87 -3.29 2.33 0.03
N SER A 88 -3.56 2.27 -1.27
CA SER A 88 -3.51 3.46 -2.11
C SER A 88 -4.40 4.56 -1.50
N ASN A 89 -3.88 5.78 -1.40
CA ASN A 89 -4.56 6.94 -0.77
C ASN A 89 -5.85 7.39 -1.49
N VAL A 90 -6.18 6.76 -2.63
CA VAL A 90 -7.47 6.97 -3.32
C VAL A 90 -8.55 5.97 -2.88
N ILE A 91 -8.23 5.08 -1.95
CA ILE A 91 -9.11 4.02 -1.45
C ILE A 91 -9.51 4.35 -0.02
N SER A 92 -10.81 4.31 0.27
CA SER A 92 -11.29 4.44 1.65
C SER A 92 -11.03 3.14 2.41
N CYS A 93 -10.09 3.19 3.33
CA CYS A 93 -9.68 2.06 4.17
C CYS A 93 -9.85 2.41 5.65
N LYS A 94 -10.25 1.41 6.44
CA LYS A 94 -10.34 1.53 7.90
C LYS A 94 -9.75 0.29 8.56
N GLU A 95 -8.84 0.49 9.50
CA GLU A 95 -8.40 -0.58 10.39
C GLU A 95 -9.55 -1.05 11.26
N LEU A 96 -9.75 -2.35 11.34
CA LEU A 96 -10.78 -2.98 12.16
C LEU A 96 -10.23 -3.48 13.49
N CYS A 97 -9.12 -4.19 13.42
CA CYS A 97 -8.39 -4.69 14.58
C CYS A 97 -6.98 -5.11 14.19
N SER A 98 -6.11 -5.14 15.18
CA SER A 98 -4.77 -5.70 15.07
C SER A 98 -4.44 -6.51 16.32
N ASN A 99 -3.60 -7.52 16.16
CA ASN A 99 -3.15 -8.36 17.26
C ASN A 99 -1.68 -8.71 17.08
N THR A 100 -0.94 -8.59 18.17
CA THR A 100 0.45 -9.03 18.22
C THR A 100 0.73 -9.72 19.52
N THR A 101 1.09 -10.99 19.41
CA THR A 101 1.45 -11.88 20.54
C THR A 101 2.80 -12.54 20.27
N SER A 102 3.22 -13.45 21.12
CA SER A 102 4.38 -14.32 20.85
C SER A 102 4.15 -15.26 19.68
N THR A 103 2.88 -15.59 19.39
CA THR A 103 2.48 -16.60 18.41
C THR A 103 2.08 -16.02 17.06
N ILE A 104 1.61 -14.77 16.99
CA ILE A 104 1.15 -14.14 15.75
C ILE A 104 1.43 -12.64 15.71
N SER A 105 1.49 -12.10 14.51
CA SER A 105 1.22 -10.68 14.22
C SER A 105 0.17 -10.62 13.12
N ALA A 106 -0.93 -9.92 13.35
CA ALA A 106 -2.03 -9.82 12.38
C ALA A 106 -2.66 -8.44 12.40
N ILE A 107 -3.08 -7.95 11.23
CA ILE A 107 -3.83 -6.71 11.08
C ILE A 107 -4.96 -6.92 10.09
N TRP A 108 -6.13 -6.38 10.41
CA TRP A 108 -7.34 -6.48 9.60
C TRP A 108 -7.81 -5.09 9.22
N VAL A 109 -8.03 -4.88 7.93
CA VAL A 109 -8.59 -3.61 7.42
C VAL A 109 -9.85 -3.88 6.62
N LYS A 110 -10.73 -2.86 6.55
CA LYS A 110 -11.92 -2.88 5.70
C LYS A 110 -11.81 -1.80 4.64
N ILE A 111 -11.98 -2.21 3.40
CA ILE A 111 -12.07 -1.33 2.24
C ILE A 111 -13.53 -1.22 1.83
N ASN A 112 -14.01 0.02 1.69
CA ASN A 112 -15.31 0.31 1.14
C ASN A 112 -15.16 0.94 -0.24
N LYS A 113 -15.77 0.34 -1.25
CA LYS A 113 -15.86 0.91 -2.58
C LYS A 113 -17.32 1.06 -2.98
N GLU A 114 -17.62 2.21 -3.56
CA GLU A 114 -18.98 2.51 -4.01
C GLU A 114 -19.50 1.41 -4.95
N LYS A 115 -20.74 0.96 -4.71
CA LYS A 115 -21.44 -0.10 -5.49
C LYS A 115 -20.81 -1.50 -5.40
N CYS A 116 -19.77 -1.69 -4.58
CA CYS A 116 -19.17 -3.00 -4.36
C CYS A 116 -19.50 -3.57 -2.98
N ALA A 117 -19.33 -4.87 -2.82
CA ALA A 117 -19.31 -5.49 -1.49
C ALA A 117 -18.13 -4.94 -0.68
N PRO A 118 -18.25 -4.73 0.64
CA PRO A 118 -17.11 -4.42 1.48
C PRO A 118 -16.07 -5.52 1.37
N LEU A 119 -14.79 -5.15 1.35
CA LEU A 119 -13.70 -6.10 1.34
C LEU A 119 -12.92 -6.01 2.65
N ILE A 120 -12.76 -7.14 3.32
CA ILE A 120 -11.94 -7.25 4.53
C ILE A 120 -10.65 -7.96 4.16
N ILE A 121 -9.51 -7.32 4.46
CA ILE A 121 -8.18 -7.86 4.19
C ILE A 121 -7.46 -8.10 5.51
N CYS A 122 -6.90 -9.29 5.65
CA CYS A 122 -5.99 -9.65 6.74
C CYS A 122 -4.58 -9.81 6.20
N CYS A 123 -3.60 -9.22 6.88
CA CYS A 123 -2.20 -9.58 6.73
C CYS A 123 -1.72 -10.22 8.03
N ILE A 124 -1.22 -11.46 7.95
CA ILE A 124 -0.83 -12.27 9.11
C ILE A 124 0.59 -12.82 8.95
N TYR A 125 1.30 -12.90 10.06
CA TYR A 125 2.56 -13.61 10.20
C TYR A 125 2.47 -14.62 11.32
N HIS A 126 2.60 -15.90 10.99
CA HIS A 126 2.72 -17.02 11.90
C HIS A 126 4.19 -17.45 11.99
N PRO A 127 4.92 -17.13 13.08
CA PRO A 127 6.34 -17.46 13.17
C PRO A 127 6.57 -18.96 13.31
N PRO A 128 7.70 -19.49 12.82
CA PRO A 128 8.07 -20.88 13.01
C PRO A 128 8.10 -21.27 14.49
N GLY A 129 7.53 -22.43 14.82
CA GLY A 129 7.48 -22.95 16.19
C GLY A 129 6.44 -22.29 17.11
N ALA A 130 5.60 -21.38 16.56
CA ALA A 130 4.44 -20.87 17.30
C ALA A 130 3.34 -21.93 17.38
N SER A 131 2.42 -21.77 18.36
CA SER A 131 1.27 -22.67 18.51
C SER A 131 0.32 -22.53 17.31
N ASN A 132 0.12 -23.62 16.58
CA ASN A 132 -0.83 -23.70 15.48
C ASN A 132 -2.26 -23.48 15.98
N ASP A 133 -2.64 -24.13 17.08
CA ASP A 133 -4.00 -24.06 17.64
C ASP A 133 -4.37 -22.64 18.01
N SER A 134 -3.49 -21.91 18.70
CA SER A 134 -3.72 -20.52 19.08
C SER A 134 -3.90 -19.61 17.85
N THR A 135 -3.15 -19.88 16.79
CA THR A 135 -3.26 -19.08 15.54
C THR A 135 -4.55 -19.40 14.79
N LEU A 136 -4.92 -20.67 14.68
CA LEU A 136 -6.17 -21.13 14.05
C LEU A 136 -7.39 -20.64 14.81
N GLU A 137 -7.37 -20.71 16.15
CA GLU A 137 -8.43 -20.18 17.00
C GLU A 137 -8.60 -18.67 16.81
N TYR A 138 -7.50 -17.92 16.79
CA TYR A 138 -7.53 -16.47 16.52
C TYR A 138 -8.13 -16.16 15.14
N LEU A 139 -7.68 -16.84 14.09
CA LEU A 139 -8.20 -16.66 12.74
C LEU A 139 -9.69 -16.97 12.68
N SER A 140 -10.12 -18.12 13.18
CA SER A 140 -11.52 -18.56 13.15
C SER A 140 -12.42 -17.62 13.93
N THR A 141 -12.03 -17.26 15.16
CA THR A 141 -12.82 -16.37 16.02
C THR A 141 -12.93 -14.96 15.41
N THR A 142 -11.82 -14.43 14.87
CA THR A 142 -11.82 -13.08 14.29
C THR A 142 -12.60 -13.03 12.98
N THR A 143 -12.42 -14.02 12.10
CA THR A 143 -13.17 -14.13 10.84
C THR A 143 -14.67 -14.21 11.11
N LEU A 144 -15.09 -15.07 12.05
CA LEU A 144 -16.50 -15.20 12.43
C LEU A 144 -17.09 -13.89 12.96
N LYS A 145 -16.41 -13.22 13.89
CA LYS A 145 -16.83 -11.90 14.41
C LYS A 145 -16.97 -10.85 13.31
N LEU A 146 -16.02 -10.80 12.39
CA LEU A 146 -16.04 -9.83 11.30
C LEU A 146 -17.13 -10.17 10.26
N ALA A 147 -17.36 -11.44 9.98
CA ALA A 147 -18.43 -11.90 9.09
C ALA A 147 -19.82 -11.57 9.68
N GLN A 148 -20.01 -11.78 10.98
CA GLN A 148 -21.25 -11.41 11.67
C GLN A 148 -21.50 -9.89 11.64
N LYS A 149 -20.44 -9.09 11.87
CA LYS A 149 -20.54 -7.62 11.85
C LYS A 149 -20.68 -7.04 10.44
N HIS A 150 -20.20 -7.74 9.43
CA HIS A 150 -20.21 -7.33 8.04
C HIS A 150 -20.70 -8.46 7.13
N PRO A 151 -22.01 -8.79 7.17
CA PRO A 151 -22.52 -10.02 6.54
C PRO A 151 -22.34 -10.11 5.02
N THR A 152 -22.17 -8.98 4.33
CA THR A 152 -21.95 -8.92 2.88
C THR A 152 -20.49 -8.75 2.49
N ALA A 153 -19.56 -8.73 3.48
CA ALA A 153 -18.14 -8.53 3.20
C ALA A 153 -17.53 -9.78 2.57
N GLN A 154 -16.57 -9.55 1.71
CA GLN A 154 -15.67 -10.55 1.14
C GLN A 154 -14.34 -10.51 1.86
N PHE A 155 -13.58 -11.59 1.79
CA PHE A 155 -12.34 -11.73 2.52
C PHE A 155 -11.15 -12.02 1.61
N ILE A 156 -10.01 -11.37 1.92
CA ILE A 156 -8.67 -11.77 1.48
C ILE A 156 -7.82 -11.93 2.74
N ILE A 157 -7.27 -13.10 2.95
CA ILE A 157 -6.37 -13.39 4.07
C ILE A 157 -5.04 -13.79 3.49
N THR A 158 -4.02 -12.98 3.69
CA THR A 158 -2.69 -13.20 3.12
C THR A 158 -1.62 -13.08 4.19
N GLY A 159 -0.50 -13.74 3.98
CA GLY A 159 0.59 -13.70 4.94
C GLY A 159 1.60 -14.81 4.77
N ASP A 160 2.56 -14.82 5.67
CA ASP A 160 3.47 -15.94 5.88
C ASP A 160 2.90 -16.85 6.96
N PHE A 161 2.35 -17.95 6.52
CA PHE A 161 1.74 -18.95 7.39
C PHE A 161 2.72 -20.04 7.83
N ASN A 162 3.92 -20.04 7.26
CA ASN A 162 4.88 -21.11 7.45
C ASN A 162 4.24 -22.48 7.19
N ARG A 163 4.19 -23.37 8.20
CA ARG A 163 3.59 -24.71 8.07
C ARG A 163 2.28 -24.83 8.86
N LEU A 164 1.53 -23.75 8.99
CA LEU A 164 0.22 -23.76 9.64
C LEU A 164 -0.77 -24.62 8.81
N PRO A 165 -1.41 -25.64 9.39
CA PRO A 165 -2.39 -26.47 8.68
C PRO A 165 -3.71 -25.70 8.52
N LEU A 166 -3.99 -25.24 7.30
CA LEU A 166 -5.11 -24.34 7.01
C LEU A 166 -6.30 -25.02 6.32
N GLU A 167 -6.21 -26.32 6.03
CA GLU A 167 -7.20 -27.02 5.22
C GLU A 167 -8.60 -26.93 5.83
N ASN A 168 -8.75 -27.20 7.11
CA ASN A 168 -10.02 -27.11 7.83
C ASN A 168 -10.54 -25.67 7.89
N TYR A 169 -9.65 -24.71 8.13
CA TYR A 169 -10.00 -23.30 8.16
C TYR A 169 -10.49 -22.79 6.79
N GLN A 170 -9.84 -23.21 5.72
CA GLN A 170 -10.24 -22.88 4.36
C GLN A 170 -11.61 -23.45 4.01
N GLN A 171 -11.85 -24.73 4.33
CA GLN A 171 -13.14 -25.39 4.09
C GLN A 171 -14.28 -24.72 4.87
N GLN A 172 -14.09 -24.45 6.16
CA GLN A 172 -15.11 -23.84 7.02
C GLN A 172 -15.51 -22.43 6.56
N ASN A 173 -14.57 -21.69 5.96
CA ASN A 173 -14.78 -20.33 5.52
C ASN A 173 -14.93 -20.17 3.99
N ASN A 174 -14.99 -21.29 3.24
CA ASN A 174 -15.08 -21.31 1.78
C ASN A 174 -13.98 -20.48 1.10
N LEU A 175 -12.74 -20.61 1.58
CA LEU A 175 -11.59 -19.87 1.09
C LEU A 175 -10.77 -20.72 0.11
N THR A 176 -10.41 -20.15 -1.02
CA THR A 176 -9.52 -20.76 -2.02
C THR A 176 -8.13 -20.15 -1.89
N ASN A 177 -7.09 -20.99 -1.89
CA ASN A 177 -5.72 -20.52 -2.00
C ASN A 177 -5.37 -20.21 -3.46
N LEU A 178 -4.92 -18.99 -3.72
CA LEU A 178 -4.55 -18.52 -5.06
C LEU A 178 -3.05 -18.67 -5.36
N VAL A 179 -2.24 -19.18 -4.43
CA VAL A 179 -0.80 -19.40 -4.62
C VAL A 179 -0.55 -20.86 -4.98
N THR A 180 -0.12 -21.12 -6.20
CA THR A 180 0.05 -22.47 -6.77
C THR A 180 1.53 -22.83 -7.01
N PHE A 181 2.46 -22.07 -6.44
CA PHE A 181 3.90 -22.21 -6.63
C PHE A 181 4.66 -22.05 -5.31
N HIS A 182 5.90 -22.52 -5.27
CA HIS A 182 6.76 -22.35 -4.10
C HIS A 182 7.16 -20.88 -3.93
N THR A 183 7.00 -20.38 -2.71
CA THR A 183 7.28 -18.98 -2.36
C THR A 183 8.67 -18.80 -1.75
N ARG A 184 9.19 -19.85 -1.12
CA ARG A 184 10.56 -19.91 -0.58
C ARG A 184 11.14 -21.27 -0.87
N GLU A 185 12.28 -21.34 -1.57
CA GLU A 185 12.91 -22.61 -1.95
C GLU A 185 11.89 -23.60 -2.54
N ASN A 186 11.70 -24.76 -1.91
CA ASN A 186 10.76 -25.80 -2.30
C ASN A 186 9.48 -25.83 -1.44
N ALA A 187 9.15 -24.70 -0.78
CA ALA A 187 7.99 -24.60 0.11
C ALA A 187 7.07 -23.45 -0.26
N THR A 188 5.77 -23.66 -0.10
CA THR A 188 4.73 -22.62 -0.24
C THR A 188 4.33 -22.17 1.16
N LEU A 189 5.00 -21.14 1.67
CA LEU A 189 4.84 -20.61 3.03
C LEU A 189 3.94 -19.40 3.08
N ASP A 190 3.95 -18.62 1.98
CA ASP A 190 3.18 -17.41 1.82
C ASP A 190 1.93 -17.73 0.99
N LEU A 191 0.75 -17.36 1.49
CA LEU A 191 -0.52 -17.70 0.87
C LEU A 191 -1.38 -16.46 0.66
N ILE A 192 -2.31 -16.57 -0.29
CA ILE A 192 -3.42 -15.64 -0.50
C ILE A 192 -4.70 -16.46 -0.54
N LEU A 193 -5.48 -16.39 0.53
CA LEU A 193 -6.75 -17.09 0.70
C LEU A 193 -7.89 -16.11 0.46
N THR A 194 -8.89 -16.49 -0.31
CA THR A 194 -10.04 -15.62 -0.58
C THR A 194 -11.30 -16.42 -0.87
N ASP A 195 -12.43 -15.82 -0.57
CA ASP A 195 -13.77 -16.29 -0.94
C ASP A 195 -14.30 -15.63 -2.23
N ILE A 196 -13.43 -14.93 -2.97
CA ILE A 196 -13.77 -14.24 -4.21
C ILE A 196 -13.37 -15.14 -5.38
N ALA A 197 -14.38 -15.75 -6.02
CA ALA A 197 -14.16 -16.71 -7.10
C ALA A 197 -13.64 -16.08 -8.42
N GLU A 198 -13.80 -14.76 -8.57
CA GLU A 198 -13.43 -14.04 -9.79
C GLU A 198 -11.92 -13.80 -9.93
N TYR A 199 -11.12 -14.05 -8.91
CA TYR A 199 -9.67 -13.95 -9.02
C TYR A 199 -9.05 -15.12 -9.78
N SER A 200 -8.07 -14.80 -10.61
CA SER A 200 -7.12 -15.78 -11.16
C SER A 200 -5.99 -16.05 -10.14
N PRO A 201 -5.26 -17.18 -10.28
CA PRO A 201 -4.10 -17.47 -9.44
C PRO A 201 -3.11 -16.31 -9.39
N ALA A 202 -2.42 -16.19 -8.26
CA ALA A 202 -1.40 -15.14 -8.06
C ALA A 202 -0.20 -15.32 -9.02
N THR A 203 0.42 -14.21 -9.37
CA THR A 203 1.63 -14.18 -10.19
C THR A 203 2.86 -14.12 -9.30
N LYS A 204 3.85 -14.97 -9.57
CA LYS A 204 5.15 -14.98 -8.90
C LYS A 204 6.04 -13.85 -9.42
N LEU A 205 6.51 -12.99 -8.53
CA LEU A 205 7.49 -11.94 -8.83
C LEU A 205 8.81 -12.22 -8.10
N ALA A 206 9.90 -11.64 -8.60
CA ALA A 206 11.20 -11.76 -7.94
C ALA A 206 11.17 -11.20 -6.51
N PRO A 207 11.99 -11.74 -5.61
CA PRO A 207 12.20 -11.18 -4.28
C PRO A 207 12.63 -9.72 -4.31
N ILE A 208 12.29 -8.96 -3.27
CA ILE A 208 12.89 -7.64 -3.07
C ILE A 208 14.29 -7.80 -2.45
N ALA A 209 15.25 -7.09 -2.99
CA ALA A 209 16.66 -7.09 -2.56
C ALA A 209 17.24 -8.51 -2.50
N ASP A 210 17.76 -8.88 -1.34
CA ASP A 210 18.39 -10.16 -1.01
C ASP A 210 17.45 -11.13 -0.28
N ASN A 211 16.13 -10.92 -0.38
CA ASN A 211 15.16 -11.73 0.32
C ASN A 211 15.09 -13.15 -0.26
N ASP A 212 14.76 -14.12 0.57
CA ASP A 212 14.57 -15.53 0.21
C ASP A 212 13.11 -15.88 -0.15
N HIS A 213 12.15 -15.01 0.21
CA HIS A 213 10.75 -15.11 -0.21
C HIS A 213 10.49 -14.34 -1.50
N CYS A 214 9.79 -14.95 -2.46
CA CYS A 214 9.32 -14.24 -3.64
C CYS A 214 8.15 -13.30 -3.30
N CYS A 215 7.90 -12.31 -4.17
CA CYS A 215 6.71 -11.48 -4.04
C CYS A 215 5.52 -12.14 -4.75
N LEU A 216 4.31 -11.93 -4.23
CA LEU A 216 3.05 -12.39 -4.81
C LEU A 216 2.26 -11.19 -5.35
N LEU A 217 1.83 -11.28 -6.59
CA LEU A 217 0.96 -10.27 -7.20
C LEU A 217 -0.39 -10.91 -7.53
N LEU A 218 -1.43 -10.48 -6.84
CA LEU A 218 -2.80 -10.78 -7.18
C LEU A 218 -3.33 -9.69 -8.10
N ASN A 219 -3.63 -10.04 -9.35
CA ASN A 219 -4.11 -9.09 -10.33
C ASN A 219 -5.60 -8.84 -10.14
N GLY A 220 -5.93 -7.60 -9.82
CA GLY A 220 -7.31 -7.12 -9.77
C GLY A 220 -7.83 -6.70 -11.14
N VAL A 221 -9.10 -6.34 -11.17
CA VAL A 221 -9.69 -5.68 -12.34
C VAL A 221 -9.39 -4.18 -12.23
N PRO A 222 -8.57 -3.62 -13.11
CA PRO A 222 -8.28 -2.20 -13.07
C PRO A 222 -9.58 -1.40 -13.22
N PRO A 223 -9.79 -0.33 -12.45
CA PRO A 223 -10.96 0.52 -12.62
C PRO A 223 -11.00 1.03 -14.07
N LYS A 224 -12.18 0.94 -14.71
CA LYS A 224 -12.42 1.34 -16.12
C LYS A 224 -11.98 2.77 -16.43
N THR A 225 -11.86 3.61 -15.43
CA THR A 225 -11.29 4.97 -15.53
C THR A 225 -10.52 5.29 -14.26
N ARG A 226 -9.20 5.52 -14.38
CA ARG A 226 -8.45 6.17 -13.31
C ARG A 226 -9.02 7.58 -13.18
N LYS A 227 -9.75 7.86 -12.11
CA LYS A 227 -10.13 9.25 -11.77
C LYS A 227 -8.82 9.97 -11.43
N TYR A 228 -8.33 10.79 -12.36
CA TYR A 228 -7.28 11.74 -12.03
C TYR A 228 -7.82 12.65 -10.94
N GLN A 229 -7.12 12.73 -9.84
CA GLN A 229 -7.43 13.72 -8.83
C GLN A 229 -7.16 15.10 -9.44
N ARG A 230 -8.16 15.97 -9.46
CA ARG A 230 -7.97 17.35 -9.85
C ARG A 230 -7.60 18.15 -8.62
N VAL A 231 -6.47 18.79 -8.64
CA VAL A 231 -6.03 19.71 -7.58
C VAL A 231 -6.02 21.12 -8.12
N VAL A 232 -6.44 22.05 -7.30
CA VAL A 232 -6.34 23.46 -7.60
C VAL A 232 -4.95 23.92 -7.18
N ARG A 233 -4.17 24.40 -8.13
CA ARG A 233 -2.82 24.95 -7.90
C ARG A 233 -2.66 26.28 -8.58
N ARG A 234 -1.88 27.18 -7.99
CA ARG A 234 -1.42 28.38 -8.66
C ARG A 234 -0.37 27.99 -9.71
N MET A 235 -0.52 28.53 -10.91
CA MET A 235 0.43 28.30 -12.00
C MET A 235 1.53 29.35 -11.90
N VAL A 236 2.70 28.89 -11.45
CA VAL A 236 3.88 29.74 -11.27
C VAL A 236 4.94 29.34 -12.28
N ASN A 237 5.33 30.28 -13.17
CA ASN A 237 6.44 30.14 -14.10
C ASN A 237 7.35 31.38 -13.99
N GLU A 238 8.45 31.42 -14.69
CA GLU A 238 9.41 32.55 -14.59
C GLU A 238 8.80 33.88 -15.02
N HIS A 239 7.89 33.88 -16.01
CA HIS A 239 7.19 35.09 -16.42
C HIS A 239 6.23 35.58 -15.32
N SER A 240 5.39 34.70 -14.78
CA SER A 240 4.47 35.07 -13.71
C SER A 240 5.18 35.47 -12.42
N LYS A 241 6.35 34.89 -12.11
CA LYS A 241 7.19 35.32 -10.99
C LYS A 241 7.66 36.75 -11.17
N ARG A 242 8.20 37.11 -12.37
CA ARG A 242 8.64 38.49 -12.67
C ARG A 242 7.50 39.48 -12.56
N ALA A 243 6.34 39.14 -13.13
CA ALA A 243 5.14 39.97 -13.04
C ALA A 243 4.67 40.14 -11.59
N LEU A 244 4.71 39.07 -10.80
CA LEU A 244 4.39 39.11 -9.36
C LEU A 244 5.33 40.05 -8.61
N TYR A 245 6.65 39.94 -8.79
CA TYR A 245 7.62 40.81 -8.14
C TYR A 245 7.42 42.29 -8.51
N GLN A 246 7.13 42.57 -9.79
CA GLN A 246 6.84 43.93 -10.22
C GLN A 246 5.56 44.46 -9.60
N ALA A 247 4.48 43.65 -9.55
CA ALA A 247 3.22 44.07 -8.96
C ALA A 247 3.36 44.37 -7.47
N VAL A 248 4.07 43.53 -6.72
CA VAL A 248 4.36 43.73 -5.28
C VAL A 248 5.21 45.01 -5.07
N ALA A 249 6.19 45.26 -5.94
CA ALA A 249 7.06 46.46 -5.84
C ALA A 249 6.33 47.78 -6.20
N LEU A 250 5.31 47.70 -7.04
CA LEU A 250 4.53 48.88 -7.48
C LEU A 250 3.26 49.09 -6.64
N GLU A 251 2.94 48.17 -5.74
CA GLU A 251 1.75 48.27 -4.89
C GLU A 251 1.90 49.45 -3.91
N SER A 252 0.87 50.23 -3.77
CA SER A 252 0.88 51.42 -2.88
C SER A 252 0.79 51.08 -1.40
N TRP A 253 0.23 49.94 -1.11
CA TRP A 253 -0.06 49.46 0.26
C TRP A 253 -0.94 50.42 1.10
N SER A 254 -1.60 51.37 0.45
CA SER A 254 -2.41 52.40 1.15
C SER A 254 -3.48 51.77 2.07
N GLY A 255 -4.21 50.75 1.62
CA GLY A 255 -5.19 50.07 2.43
C GLY A 255 -4.64 49.40 3.69
N VAL A 256 -3.37 48.96 3.65
CA VAL A 256 -2.66 48.42 4.83
C VAL A 256 -2.20 49.51 5.76
N LEU A 257 -1.67 50.61 5.20
CA LEU A 257 -1.12 51.72 5.99
C LEU A 257 -2.22 52.52 6.70
N GLU A 258 -3.36 52.71 6.05
CA GLU A 258 -4.50 53.51 6.54
C GLU A 258 -5.42 52.75 7.49
N ALA A 259 -5.35 51.42 7.56
CA ALA A 259 -6.15 50.63 8.50
C ALA A 259 -5.84 51.01 9.97
N GLN A 260 -6.91 51.24 10.75
CA GLN A 260 -6.82 51.74 12.12
C GLN A 260 -6.43 50.70 13.18
N THR A 261 -6.69 49.43 12.89
CA THR A 261 -6.42 48.31 13.80
C THR A 261 -5.39 47.34 13.24
N VAL A 262 -4.74 46.59 14.09
CA VAL A 262 -3.78 45.55 13.68
C VAL A 262 -4.47 44.49 12.85
N ASP A 263 -5.64 44.03 13.24
CA ASP A 263 -6.43 43.03 12.52
C ASP A 263 -6.84 43.56 11.12
N GLY A 264 -7.27 44.83 11.05
CA GLY A 264 -7.57 45.49 9.78
C GLY A 264 -6.36 45.61 8.85
N LYS A 265 -5.16 45.87 9.37
CA LYS A 265 -3.91 45.86 8.60
C LYS A 265 -3.59 44.48 8.04
N VAL A 266 -3.75 43.42 8.84
CA VAL A 266 -3.54 42.02 8.43
C VAL A 266 -4.54 41.60 7.35
N GLU A 267 -5.82 41.96 7.53
CA GLU A 267 -6.86 41.68 6.55
C GLU A 267 -6.62 42.41 5.22
N ALA A 268 -6.29 43.68 5.25
CA ALA A 268 -5.95 44.46 4.05
C ALA A 268 -4.72 43.89 3.34
N LEU A 269 -3.67 43.49 4.09
CA LEU A 269 -2.47 42.86 3.54
C LEU A 269 -2.82 41.53 2.84
N HIS A 270 -3.58 40.65 3.50
CA HIS A 270 -4.03 39.39 2.92
C HIS A 270 -4.81 39.61 1.63
N LYS A 271 -5.78 40.52 1.64
CA LYS A 271 -6.62 40.84 0.50
C LYS A 271 -5.82 41.36 -0.70
N THR A 272 -4.86 42.27 -0.45
CA THR A 272 -3.97 42.80 -1.49
C THR A 272 -3.08 41.72 -2.06
N ILE A 273 -2.44 40.91 -1.22
CA ILE A 273 -1.58 39.80 -1.68
C ILE A 273 -2.39 38.75 -2.45
N GLU A 274 -3.58 38.38 -1.98
CA GLU A 274 -4.44 37.44 -2.72
C GLU A 274 -4.84 37.99 -4.08
N HIS A 275 -5.19 39.25 -4.18
CA HIS A 275 -5.51 39.91 -5.44
C HIS A 275 -4.34 39.89 -6.43
N ILE A 276 -3.15 40.27 -5.98
CA ILE A 276 -1.93 40.21 -6.81
C ILE A 276 -1.63 38.77 -7.25
N LEU A 277 -1.76 37.79 -6.35
CA LEU A 277 -1.56 36.37 -6.65
C LEU A 277 -2.62 35.85 -7.64
N ASP A 278 -3.88 36.23 -7.51
CA ASP A 278 -4.94 35.77 -8.40
C ASP A 278 -4.81 36.38 -9.81
N THR A 279 -4.28 37.59 -9.90
CA THR A 279 -3.99 38.29 -11.17
C THR A 279 -2.81 37.65 -11.90
N HIS A 280 -1.67 37.47 -11.26
CA HIS A 280 -0.42 37.06 -11.90
C HIS A 280 -0.12 35.55 -11.81
N CYS A 281 -0.70 34.86 -10.85
CA CYS A 281 -0.56 33.44 -10.61
C CYS A 281 -1.93 32.77 -10.37
N PRO A 282 -2.85 32.78 -11.35
CA PRO A 282 -4.21 32.32 -11.15
C PRO A 282 -4.28 30.84 -10.75
N LYS A 283 -5.23 30.53 -9.88
CA LYS A 283 -5.54 29.16 -9.49
C LYS A 283 -6.16 28.41 -10.69
N ARG A 284 -5.57 27.27 -11.07
CA ARG A 284 -6.09 26.40 -12.12
C ARG A 284 -6.31 24.98 -11.60
N SER A 285 -7.40 24.37 -12.02
CA SER A 285 -7.65 22.94 -11.79
C SER A 285 -6.79 22.13 -12.74
N VAL A 286 -5.77 21.47 -12.21
CA VAL A 286 -4.86 20.61 -12.98
C VAL A 286 -5.06 19.14 -12.62
N LYS A 287 -4.93 18.26 -13.60
CA LYS A 287 -4.88 16.82 -13.33
C LYS A 287 -3.61 16.53 -12.54
N GLN A 288 -3.76 16.07 -11.30
CA GLN A 288 -2.62 15.60 -10.54
C GLN A 288 -2.18 14.28 -11.14
N ARG A 289 -1.00 14.25 -11.76
CA ARG A 289 -0.27 13.00 -12.00
C ARG A 289 0.18 12.50 -10.64
N GLN A 290 -0.02 11.20 -10.36
CA GLN A 290 0.54 10.60 -9.15
C GLN A 290 2.03 10.97 -9.08
N ASN A 291 2.44 11.57 -7.96
CA ASN A 291 3.82 11.99 -7.78
C ASN A 291 4.70 10.73 -7.71
N LYS A 292 5.35 10.42 -8.81
CA LYS A 292 6.38 9.40 -8.84
C LYS A 292 7.66 10.01 -8.27
N PRO A 293 8.34 9.35 -7.32
CA PRO A 293 9.64 9.79 -6.84
C PRO A 293 10.62 9.99 -8.00
N GLN A 294 11.36 11.10 -8.02
CA GLN A 294 12.26 11.47 -9.14
C GLN A 294 13.35 10.42 -9.38
N TRP A 295 13.83 9.77 -8.31
CA TRP A 295 14.84 8.72 -8.38
C TRP A 295 14.37 7.43 -9.05
N ILE A 296 13.04 7.18 -9.16
CA ILE A 296 12.50 6.05 -9.94
C ILE A 296 12.51 6.43 -11.42
N THR A 297 13.64 6.26 -12.09
CA THR A 297 13.82 6.58 -13.50
C THR A 297 13.27 5.49 -14.43
N GLY A 298 13.17 5.78 -15.73
CA GLY A 298 12.78 4.78 -16.72
C GLY A 298 13.74 3.58 -16.79
N SER A 299 15.04 3.82 -16.58
CA SER A 299 16.05 2.76 -16.53
C SER A 299 15.86 1.85 -15.31
N VAL A 300 15.59 2.38 -14.13
CA VAL A 300 15.28 1.60 -12.91
C VAL A 300 14.06 0.70 -13.16
N ILE A 301 12.98 1.24 -13.74
CA ILE A 301 11.78 0.46 -14.08
C ILE A 301 12.10 -0.66 -15.09
N LYS A 302 12.87 -0.35 -16.15
CA LYS A 302 13.26 -1.33 -17.18
C LYS A 302 14.06 -2.48 -16.57
N THR A 303 15.04 -2.18 -15.73
CA THR A 303 15.87 -3.19 -15.05
C THR A 303 15.06 -4.05 -14.10
N SER A 304 14.15 -3.46 -13.31
CA SER A 304 13.25 -4.19 -12.41
C SER A 304 12.32 -5.14 -13.16
N ARG A 305 11.76 -4.71 -14.30
CA ARG A 305 10.94 -5.58 -15.17
C ARG A 305 11.75 -6.74 -15.74
N ALA A 306 12.97 -6.47 -16.20
CA ALA A 306 13.90 -7.51 -16.70
C ALA A 306 14.25 -8.51 -15.58
N LYS A 307 14.53 -8.04 -14.36
CA LYS A 307 14.75 -8.87 -13.18
C LYS A 307 13.57 -9.82 -12.91
N ASN A 308 12.35 -9.31 -12.90
CA ASN A 308 11.15 -10.13 -12.68
C ASN A 308 10.96 -11.18 -13.78
N LYS A 309 11.21 -10.82 -15.03
CA LYS A 309 11.14 -11.78 -16.15
C LYS A 309 12.20 -12.89 -16.02
N ALA A 310 13.42 -12.53 -15.67
CA ALA A 310 14.53 -13.49 -15.52
C ALA A 310 14.33 -14.44 -14.33
N TYR A 311 13.69 -13.99 -13.25
CA TYR A 311 13.48 -14.78 -12.03
C TYR A 311 12.75 -16.09 -12.28
N ASN A 312 11.78 -16.09 -13.17
CA ASN A 312 10.99 -17.27 -13.50
C ASN A 312 11.60 -18.17 -14.60
N ASN A 313 12.60 -17.65 -15.35
CA ASN A 313 13.11 -18.31 -16.55
C ASN A 313 14.62 -18.60 -16.55
N ASP A 314 15.42 -17.78 -15.87
CA ASP A 314 16.89 -17.86 -15.91
C ASP A 314 17.52 -17.31 -14.63
N GLN A 315 17.85 -18.21 -13.74
CA GLN A 315 18.43 -17.89 -12.43
C GLN A 315 19.79 -17.16 -12.51
N LYS A 316 20.61 -17.44 -13.54
CA LYS A 316 21.91 -16.78 -13.73
C LYS A 316 21.72 -15.30 -14.10
N SER A 317 20.88 -15.04 -15.11
CA SER A 317 20.51 -13.68 -15.51
C SER A 317 19.78 -12.92 -14.40
N TRP A 318 18.92 -13.61 -13.62
CA TRP A 318 18.27 -12.99 -12.48
C TRP A 318 19.28 -12.46 -11.45
N LYS A 319 20.27 -13.26 -11.05
CA LYS A 319 21.30 -12.81 -10.08
C LYS A 319 22.05 -11.57 -10.56
N ALA A 320 22.45 -11.53 -11.84
CA ALA A 320 23.10 -10.38 -12.43
C ALA A 320 22.21 -9.14 -12.46
N LEU A 321 20.94 -9.28 -12.86
CA LEU A 321 19.96 -8.19 -12.91
C LEU A 321 19.58 -7.70 -11.52
N ASN A 322 19.51 -8.58 -10.52
CA ASN A 322 19.28 -8.19 -9.13
C ASN A 322 20.42 -7.32 -8.60
N ALA A 323 21.68 -7.73 -8.84
CA ALA A 323 22.85 -6.93 -8.45
C ALA A 323 22.88 -5.56 -9.16
N LEU A 324 22.55 -5.53 -10.47
CA LEU A 324 22.44 -4.28 -11.23
C LEU A 324 21.33 -3.37 -10.68
N SER A 325 20.15 -3.92 -10.40
CA SER A 325 19.02 -3.18 -9.80
C SER A 325 19.42 -2.51 -8.49
N GLN A 326 20.08 -3.25 -7.60
CA GLN A 326 20.58 -2.73 -6.32
C GLN A 326 21.59 -1.58 -6.50
N ARG A 327 22.53 -1.69 -7.46
CA ARG A 327 23.47 -0.61 -7.78
C ARG A 327 22.75 0.64 -8.30
N MET A 328 21.79 0.45 -9.20
CA MET A 328 21.02 1.56 -9.78
C MET A 328 20.18 2.29 -8.74
N LEU A 329 19.54 1.58 -7.82
CA LEU A 329 18.79 2.19 -6.72
C LEU A 329 19.70 3.06 -5.84
N ARG A 330 20.87 2.53 -5.44
CA ARG A 330 21.85 3.27 -4.64
C ARG A 330 22.38 4.53 -5.35
N SER A 331 22.62 4.47 -6.66
CA SER A 331 23.11 5.62 -7.43
C SER A 331 22.03 6.65 -7.73
N SER A 332 20.80 6.24 -8.00
CA SER A 332 19.70 7.15 -8.36
C SER A 332 19.25 8.02 -7.20
N LYS A 333 19.43 7.58 -5.95
CA LYS A 333 19.00 8.32 -4.75
C LYS A 333 20.08 9.26 -4.22
N ARG A 334 21.35 9.08 -4.64
CA ARG A 334 22.46 9.99 -4.28
C ARG A 334 22.47 11.29 -5.11
N LYS A 335 21.73 11.31 -6.20
CA LYS A 335 21.50 12.49 -7.06
C LYS A 335 20.22 13.23 -6.61
#